data_60f9489476d9e5a04e647deaca142fb5
#
_entry.id   60f9489476d9e5a04e647deaca142fb5
#
_cell.length_a   1.000
_cell.length_b   1.000
_cell.length_c   1.000
_cell.angle_alpha   90.00
_cell.angle_beta   90.00
_cell.angle_gamma   90.00
#
_symmetry.space_group_name_H-M   'P 1'
#
loop_
_entity.id
_entity.type
_entity.pdbx_description
1 polymer ?
#
loop_
_entity_poly.entity_id
_entity_poly.type
_entity_poly.pdbx_seq_one_letter_code
_entity_poly.pdbx_strand_id
1 'polypeptide(L)'
;MTKNAIENNRIVWLDVIRCVAMLMVIGVHCIDPFYISPVMRGIPEYTQWASIYGSLLRPSVPLFVMLTGLLLLPVKQQPLGTFYKKRIYRVLFPFLIWSVLYSMFPWFTGVIGLPKEIIGDFFCYTQGHESQSLTDSLKDVAMIPFNFSHKENHMWYIYLLIGLYLYMPFFSAWVEKANNKTKQVFLSIWIVSLFIPYLREYVSNLLFDRSGYLFGTDTWNEFGMFYYFAGFNGYLLLGHYVKRGNQWSLLKTFLICGVMFAIGYYITYTGFSTTAANPQATETEMELYFTFCSPNVLLMTLGVFLLLQKVVVTSPLLIKALANMTKCGFGIYMVHYFVVGPFFLLIGPSAIPIPLQVPLMAVCIFACSWAFTALLYKLMPQKARYFMG
;
A
#
# COMPACT_ATOMS: atom_id res chain seq x y z
N MET A 1 -20.42 20.05 -21.26
CA MET A 1 -19.35 19.17 -21.81
C MET A 1 -19.95 17.80 -21.99
N THR A 2 -20.06 17.34 -23.22
CA THR A 2 -20.66 16.04 -23.57
C THR A 2 -19.81 14.88 -23.05
N LYS A 3 -20.46 13.77 -22.69
CA LYS A 3 -19.83 12.54 -22.12
C LYS A 3 -18.64 12.05 -22.97
N ASN A 4 -18.67 12.25 -24.27
CA ASN A 4 -17.61 11.89 -25.23
C ASN A 4 -16.34 12.77 -25.13
N ALA A 5 -16.43 14.01 -24.66
CA ALA A 5 -15.27 14.90 -24.51
C ALA A 5 -14.43 14.55 -23.25
N ILE A 6 -15.04 13.90 -22.27
CA ILE A 6 -14.35 13.44 -21.06
C ILE A 6 -13.58 12.14 -21.33
N GLU A 7 -14.05 11.28 -22.24
CA GLU A 7 -13.37 10.04 -22.62
C GLU A 7 -12.11 10.30 -23.47
N ASN A 8 -12.09 11.36 -24.28
CA ASN A 8 -10.96 11.67 -25.17
C ASN A 8 -9.69 12.20 -24.48
N ASN A 9 -9.73 12.56 -23.19
CA ASN A 9 -8.58 13.08 -22.45
C ASN A 9 -8.09 12.17 -21.31
N ARG A 10 -8.61 10.93 -21.24
CA ARG A 10 -8.25 10.00 -20.16
C ARG A 10 -6.90 9.34 -20.45
N ILE A 11 -5.99 9.46 -19.51
CA ILE A 11 -4.65 8.83 -19.60
C ILE A 11 -4.76 7.41 -19.05
N VAL A 12 -4.96 6.42 -19.93
CA VAL A 12 -5.34 5.05 -19.57
C VAL A 12 -4.28 4.32 -18.76
N TRP A 13 -2.98 4.54 -19.02
CA TRP A 13 -1.93 3.89 -18.23
C TRP A 13 -1.97 4.26 -16.73
N LEU A 14 -2.50 5.43 -16.36
CA LEU A 14 -2.72 5.79 -14.95
C LEU A 14 -3.74 4.86 -14.27
N ASP A 15 -4.78 4.48 -15.01
CA ASP A 15 -5.78 3.56 -14.50
C ASP A 15 -5.21 2.14 -14.38
N VAL A 16 -4.35 1.73 -15.34
CA VAL A 16 -3.63 0.46 -15.26
C VAL A 16 -2.77 0.41 -14.01
N ILE A 17 -1.95 1.43 -13.75
CA ILE A 17 -1.10 1.47 -12.53
C ILE A 17 -1.97 1.38 -11.27
N ARG A 18 -3.11 2.09 -11.22
CA ARG A 18 -4.01 2.02 -10.05
C ARG A 18 -4.56 0.61 -9.82
N CYS A 19 -5.02 -0.05 -10.89
CA CYS A 19 -5.55 -1.40 -10.81
C CYS A 19 -4.45 -2.41 -10.39
N VAL A 20 -3.26 -2.30 -10.97
CA VAL A 20 -2.11 -3.15 -10.61
C VAL A 20 -1.71 -2.92 -9.14
N ALA A 21 -1.55 -1.67 -8.72
CA ALA A 21 -1.20 -1.33 -7.34
C ALA A 21 -2.25 -1.84 -6.34
N MET A 22 -3.54 -1.73 -6.67
CA MET A 22 -4.63 -2.25 -5.84
C MET A 22 -4.59 -3.77 -5.73
N LEU A 23 -4.38 -4.47 -6.85
CA LEU A 23 -4.25 -5.93 -6.86
C LEU A 23 -3.03 -6.37 -6.04
N MET A 24 -1.92 -5.65 -6.12
CA MET A 24 -0.74 -5.89 -5.30
C MET A 24 -1.02 -5.69 -3.80
N VAL A 25 -1.74 -4.62 -3.39
CA VAL A 25 -2.15 -4.40 -1.99
C VAL A 25 -2.97 -5.58 -1.48
N ILE A 26 -3.98 -6.00 -2.23
CA ILE A 26 -4.81 -7.14 -1.85
C ILE A 26 -3.96 -8.41 -1.75
N GLY A 27 -3.05 -8.63 -2.69
CA GLY A 27 -2.12 -9.77 -2.67
C GLY A 27 -1.22 -9.78 -1.43
N VAL A 28 -0.75 -8.62 -0.96
CA VAL A 28 0.00 -8.53 0.32
C VAL A 28 -0.84 -9.06 1.46
N HIS A 29 -2.11 -8.67 1.57
CA HIS A 29 -2.99 -9.14 2.64
C HIS A 29 -3.42 -10.61 2.48
N CYS A 30 -3.28 -11.20 1.29
CA CYS A 30 -3.46 -12.64 1.11
C CYS A 30 -2.29 -13.47 1.66
N ILE A 31 -1.11 -12.90 1.82
CA ILE A 31 0.07 -13.61 2.33
C ILE A 31 0.36 -13.33 3.81
N ASP A 32 -0.22 -12.28 4.40
CA ASP A 32 0.01 -11.93 5.81
C ASP A 32 -0.17 -13.15 6.74
N PRO A 33 -1.21 -14.00 6.61
CA PRO A 33 -1.36 -15.20 7.44
C PRO A 33 -0.19 -16.20 7.32
N PHE A 34 0.48 -16.25 6.19
CA PHE A 34 1.51 -17.26 5.91
C PHE A 34 2.76 -17.09 6.79
N TYR A 35 3.06 -15.87 7.22
CA TYR A 35 4.23 -15.59 8.06
C TYR A 35 3.89 -14.98 9.43
N ILE A 36 2.67 -14.45 9.61
CA ILE A 36 2.21 -13.91 10.89
C ILE A 36 1.61 -15.03 11.77
N SER A 37 0.80 -15.93 11.19
CA SER A 37 0.20 -17.03 11.93
C SER A 37 1.27 -18.01 12.44
N PRO A 38 1.36 -18.28 13.75
CA PRO A 38 2.33 -19.25 14.29
C PRO A 38 2.19 -20.65 13.68
N VAL A 39 0.97 -21.06 13.34
CA VAL A 39 0.68 -22.38 12.74
C VAL A 39 1.25 -22.45 11.33
N MET A 40 1.02 -21.43 10.50
CA MET A 40 1.48 -21.44 9.10
C MET A 40 2.97 -21.14 8.98
N ARG A 41 3.50 -20.22 9.79
CA ARG A 41 4.93 -19.93 9.86
C ARG A 41 5.79 -21.15 10.18
N GLY A 42 5.23 -22.13 10.94
CA GLY A 42 5.88 -23.41 11.23
C GLY A 42 5.97 -24.35 10.01
N ILE A 43 5.30 -24.04 8.90
CA ILE A 43 5.28 -24.88 7.70
C ILE A 43 6.18 -24.22 6.64
N PRO A 44 7.32 -24.85 6.26
CA PRO A 44 8.32 -24.23 5.36
C PRO A 44 7.75 -23.76 4.02
N GLU A 45 6.78 -24.46 3.47
CA GLU A 45 6.16 -24.11 2.18
C GLU A 45 5.41 -22.78 2.24
N TYR A 46 4.66 -22.51 3.32
CA TYR A 46 3.98 -21.22 3.49
C TYR A 46 5.00 -20.08 3.62
N THR A 47 6.06 -20.27 4.39
CA THR A 47 7.13 -19.27 4.53
C THR A 47 7.83 -19.00 3.19
N GLN A 48 8.07 -20.04 2.40
CA GLN A 48 8.66 -19.91 1.07
C GLN A 48 7.76 -19.06 0.15
N TRP A 49 6.47 -19.35 0.09
CA TRP A 49 5.55 -18.61 -0.78
C TRP A 49 5.25 -17.20 -0.26
N ALA A 50 5.27 -16.98 1.06
CA ALA A 50 5.28 -15.64 1.65
C ALA A 50 6.49 -14.83 1.20
N SER A 51 7.67 -15.44 1.18
CA SER A 51 8.91 -14.78 0.70
C SER A 51 8.79 -14.40 -0.78
N ILE A 52 8.27 -15.29 -1.62
CA ILE A 52 8.14 -15.08 -3.07
C ILE A 52 7.12 -13.96 -3.35
N TYR A 53 5.89 -14.11 -2.89
CA TYR A 53 4.82 -13.16 -3.17
C TYR A 53 4.98 -11.86 -2.38
N GLY A 54 5.40 -11.95 -1.12
CA GLY A 54 5.67 -10.77 -0.30
C GLY A 54 6.67 -9.84 -0.95
N SER A 55 7.76 -10.39 -1.49
CA SER A 55 8.77 -9.62 -2.22
C SER A 55 8.22 -9.04 -3.53
N LEU A 56 7.47 -9.85 -4.30
CA LEU A 56 6.90 -9.44 -5.59
C LEU A 56 5.96 -8.24 -5.47
N LEU A 57 5.20 -8.14 -4.36
CA LEU A 57 4.07 -7.23 -4.20
C LEU A 57 4.45 -5.91 -3.49
N ARG A 58 5.70 -5.74 -3.03
CA ARG A 58 6.14 -4.52 -2.32
C ARG A 58 5.99 -3.20 -3.07
N PRO A 59 6.02 -3.11 -4.41
CA PRO A 59 5.74 -1.85 -5.10
C PRO A 59 4.36 -1.23 -4.86
N SER A 60 3.42 -1.98 -4.30
CA SER A 60 1.99 -1.64 -4.14
C SER A 60 1.73 -0.22 -3.63
N VAL A 61 2.15 0.09 -2.41
CA VAL A 61 1.93 1.39 -1.75
C VAL A 61 2.74 2.51 -2.40
N PRO A 62 4.04 2.36 -2.67
CA PRO A 62 4.81 3.38 -3.36
C PRO A 62 4.24 3.80 -4.72
N LEU A 63 3.64 2.89 -5.48
CA LEU A 63 2.96 3.21 -6.75
C LEU A 63 1.80 4.19 -6.54
N PHE A 64 1.00 4.04 -5.48
CA PHE A 64 -0.07 4.98 -5.15
C PHE A 64 0.47 6.36 -4.75
N VAL A 65 1.56 6.39 -3.99
CA VAL A 65 2.19 7.66 -3.60
C VAL A 65 2.78 8.37 -4.82
N MET A 66 3.47 7.65 -5.71
CA MET A 66 3.98 8.21 -6.97
C MET A 66 2.85 8.75 -7.85
N LEU A 67 1.73 8.02 -7.98
CA LEU A 67 0.54 8.51 -8.70
C LEU A 67 -0.03 9.78 -8.07
N THR A 68 -0.06 9.84 -6.74
CA THR A 68 -0.53 11.03 -6.01
C THR A 68 0.34 12.24 -6.32
N GLY A 69 1.67 12.08 -6.29
CA GLY A 69 2.61 13.12 -6.65
C GLY A 69 2.50 13.56 -8.12
N LEU A 70 2.38 12.59 -9.04
CA LEU A 70 2.21 12.86 -10.48
C LEU A 70 0.95 13.69 -10.78
N LEU A 71 -0.16 13.37 -10.10
CA LEU A 71 -1.47 13.97 -10.36
C LEU A 71 -1.69 15.30 -9.66
N LEU A 72 -1.07 15.49 -8.49
CA LEU A 72 -1.38 16.62 -7.62
C LEU A 72 -0.26 17.66 -7.52
N LEU A 73 1.00 17.31 -7.85
CA LEU A 73 2.09 18.27 -7.83
C LEU A 73 2.32 18.92 -9.22
N PRO A 74 2.53 20.25 -9.28
CA PRO A 74 2.24 21.20 -8.21
C PRO A 74 0.74 21.37 -7.98
N VAL A 75 0.36 21.63 -6.73
CA VAL A 75 -1.03 21.87 -6.36
C VAL A 75 -1.52 23.14 -7.05
N LYS A 76 -2.69 23.08 -7.67
CA LYS A 76 -3.32 24.27 -8.27
C LYS A 76 -3.50 25.36 -7.21
N GLN A 77 -3.20 26.59 -7.58
CA GLN A 77 -3.40 27.74 -6.69
C GLN A 77 -4.85 27.85 -6.24
N GLN A 78 -5.09 27.72 -4.97
CA GLN A 78 -6.39 27.80 -4.30
C GLN A 78 -6.19 28.03 -2.80
N PRO A 79 -7.18 28.57 -2.05
CA PRO A 79 -7.08 28.66 -0.60
C PRO A 79 -6.82 27.32 0.04
N LEU A 80 -5.93 27.25 1.05
CA LEU A 80 -5.58 26.01 1.77
C LEU A 80 -6.79 25.27 2.29
N GLY A 81 -7.75 26.00 2.90
CA GLY A 81 -8.99 25.40 3.40
C GLY A 81 -9.80 24.70 2.30
N THR A 82 -9.82 25.25 1.08
CA THR A 82 -10.49 24.62 -0.07
C THR A 82 -9.77 23.34 -0.49
N PHE A 83 -8.44 23.34 -0.52
CA PHE A 83 -7.66 22.15 -0.82
C PHE A 83 -7.91 21.05 0.20
N TYR A 84 -7.78 21.35 1.50
CA TYR A 84 -7.96 20.37 2.57
C TYR A 84 -9.39 19.84 2.62
N LYS A 85 -10.40 20.72 2.56
CA LYS A 85 -11.81 20.30 2.52
C LYS A 85 -12.07 19.32 1.39
N LYS A 86 -11.55 19.60 0.18
CA LYS A 86 -11.76 18.75 -0.99
C LYS A 86 -11.07 17.39 -0.90
N ARG A 87 -9.88 17.33 -0.28
CA ARG A 87 -9.04 16.12 -0.26
C ARG A 87 -9.25 15.30 0.99
N ILE A 88 -9.21 15.93 2.16
CA ILE A 88 -9.32 15.23 3.44
C ILE A 88 -10.73 14.68 3.64
N TYR A 89 -11.79 15.47 3.39
CA TYR A 89 -13.15 14.96 3.59
C TYR A 89 -13.49 13.77 2.70
N ARG A 90 -12.95 13.72 1.49
CA ARG A 90 -13.15 12.58 0.59
C ARG A 90 -12.58 11.27 1.14
N VAL A 91 -11.51 11.37 1.93
CA VAL A 91 -10.82 10.23 2.53
C VAL A 91 -11.35 9.97 3.93
N LEU A 92 -11.55 11.03 4.72
CA LEU A 92 -11.89 10.96 6.14
C LEU A 92 -13.27 10.32 6.40
N PHE A 93 -14.31 10.67 5.63
CA PHE A 93 -15.62 10.10 5.88
C PHE A 93 -15.68 8.57 5.66
N PRO A 94 -15.24 8.05 4.49
CA PRO A 94 -15.17 6.60 4.33
C PRO A 94 -14.28 5.94 5.39
N PHE A 95 -13.13 6.54 5.70
CA PHE A 95 -12.22 6.04 6.73
C PHE A 95 -12.93 5.87 8.09
N LEU A 96 -13.59 6.91 8.60
CA LEU A 96 -14.28 6.84 9.88
C LEU A 96 -15.40 5.79 9.87
N ILE A 97 -16.19 5.72 8.80
CA ILE A 97 -17.29 4.77 8.68
C ILE A 97 -16.75 3.33 8.69
N TRP A 98 -15.75 3.04 7.87
CA TRP A 98 -15.20 1.70 7.79
C TRP A 98 -14.42 1.29 9.02
N SER A 99 -13.66 2.21 9.65
CA SER A 99 -12.98 1.92 10.91
C SER A 99 -13.98 1.59 12.04
N VAL A 100 -15.10 2.32 12.12
CA VAL A 100 -16.18 1.97 13.07
C VAL A 100 -16.76 0.59 12.76
N LEU A 101 -17.01 0.27 11.48
CA LEU A 101 -17.53 -1.05 11.08
C LEU A 101 -16.54 -2.16 11.47
N TYR A 102 -15.24 -2.00 11.22
CA TYR A 102 -14.21 -2.97 11.59
C TYR A 102 -14.13 -3.15 13.11
N SER A 103 -14.08 -2.04 13.87
CA SER A 103 -13.98 -2.07 15.33
C SER A 103 -15.22 -2.68 16.01
N MET A 104 -16.40 -2.49 15.44
CA MET A 104 -17.67 -3.03 15.98
C MET A 104 -17.97 -4.45 15.50
N PHE A 105 -17.31 -4.95 14.48
CA PHE A 105 -17.63 -6.22 13.85
C PHE A 105 -17.53 -7.43 14.84
N PRO A 106 -16.48 -7.59 15.66
CA PRO A 106 -16.37 -8.71 16.61
C PRO A 106 -17.47 -8.70 17.68
N TRP A 107 -17.89 -7.52 18.15
CA TRP A 107 -19.03 -7.41 19.06
C TRP A 107 -20.33 -7.83 18.37
N PHE A 108 -20.60 -7.29 17.18
CA PHE A 108 -21.82 -7.59 16.42
C PHE A 108 -21.93 -9.09 16.12
N THR A 109 -20.88 -9.72 15.66
CA THR A 109 -20.85 -11.16 15.34
C THR A 109 -21.02 -12.02 16.61
N GLY A 110 -20.48 -11.59 17.75
CA GLY A 110 -20.74 -12.22 19.06
C GLY A 110 -22.21 -12.14 19.47
N VAL A 111 -22.86 -10.98 19.28
CA VAL A 111 -24.29 -10.78 19.61
C VAL A 111 -25.20 -11.67 18.76
N ILE A 112 -24.91 -11.85 17.47
CA ILE A 112 -25.68 -12.74 16.59
C ILE A 112 -25.33 -14.22 16.75
N GLY A 113 -24.39 -14.55 17.67
CA GLY A 113 -24.05 -15.92 18.02
C GLY A 113 -23.20 -16.67 16.98
N LEU A 114 -22.40 -15.94 16.18
CA LEU A 114 -21.41 -16.62 15.33
C LEU A 114 -20.35 -17.32 16.20
N PRO A 115 -19.92 -18.55 15.84
CA PRO A 115 -18.85 -19.24 16.56
C PRO A 115 -17.57 -18.38 16.63
N LYS A 116 -16.90 -18.40 17.78
CA LYS A 116 -15.68 -17.62 18.05
C LYS A 116 -14.58 -17.96 17.06
N GLU A 117 -14.49 -19.21 16.67
CA GLU A 117 -13.54 -19.73 15.69
C GLU A 117 -13.73 -19.04 14.34
N ILE A 118 -14.97 -18.90 13.86
CA ILE A 118 -15.28 -18.21 12.60
C ILE A 118 -14.92 -16.72 12.69
N ILE A 119 -15.11 -16.07 13.84
CA ILE A 119 -14.75 -14.66 14.01
C ILE A 119 -13.23 -14.48 13.98
N GLY A 120 -12.49 -15.36 14.67
CA GLY A 120 -11.02 -15.39 14.67
C GLY A 120 -10.46 -15.63 13.26
N ASP A 121 -11.03 -16.58 12.53
CA ASP A 121 -10.65 -16.92 11.17
C ASP A 121 -11.00 -15.82 10.15
N PHE A 122 -12.03 -15.02 10.44
CA PHE A 122 -12.40 -13.88 9.58
C PHE A 122 -11.29 -12.82 9.53
N PHE A 123 -10.58 -12.65 10.65
CA PHE A 123 -9.38 -11.82 10.76
C PHE A 123 -8.15 -12.72 10.89
N CYS A 124 -7.92 -13.58 9.91
CA CYS A 124 -7.04 -14.75 9.94
C CYS A 124 -5.58 -14.52 10.36
N TYR A 125 -5.14 -13.29 10.49
CA TYR A 125 -3.80 -12.93 10.99
C TYR A 125 -3.84 -12.13 12.30
N THR A 126 -4.99 -11.90 12.87
CA THR A 126 -5.13 -11.20 14.15
C THR A 126 -5.51 -12.20 15.23
N GLN A 127 -4.53 -12.63 15.99
CA GLN A 127 -4.76 -13.55 17.12
C GLN A 127 -5.71 -12.93 18.15
N GLY A 128 -6.67 -13.75 18.64
CA GLY A 128 -7.51 -13.37 19.77
C GLY A 128 -8.67 -12.44 19.46
N HIS A 129 -9.07 -12.25 18.23
CA HIS A 129 -10.30 -11.52 17.87
C HIS A 129 -11.53 -12.44 17.92
N GLU A 130 -11.60 -13.21 18.96
CA GLU A 130 -12.83 -13.81 19.42
C GLU A 130 -13.87 -12.72 19.71
N SER A 131 -15.11 -13.09 20.00
CA SER A 131 -16.16 -12.13 20.34
C SER A 131 -15.67 -11.08 21.37
N GLN A 132 -15.89 -9.81 21.08
CA GLN A 132 -15.45 -8.70 21.89
C GLN A 132 -16.64 -8.07 22.63
N SER A 133 -16.40 -7.53 23.84
CA SER A 133 -17.45 -6.80 24.57
C SER A 133 -17.79 -5.48 23.84
N LEU A 134 -19.01 -4.97 24.05
CA LEU A 134 -19.39 -3.65 23.55
C LEU A 134 -18.44 -2.57 24.06
N THR A 135 -18.05 -2.65 25.32
CA THR A 135 -17.14 -1.67 25.95
C THR A 135 -15.78 -1.63 25.26
N ASP A 136 -15.22 -2.78 24.93
CA ASP A 136 -13.91 -2.83 24.26
C ASP A 136 -14.01 -2.40 22.79
N SER A 137 -15.10 -2.75 22.10
CA SER A 137 -15.35 -2.23 20.77
C SER A 137 -15.52 -0.71 20.73
N LEU A 138 -16.19 -0.12 21.74
CA LEU A 138 -16.29 1.33 21.85
C LEU A 138 -14.96 2.01 22.21
N LYS A 139 -14.08 1.36 22.98
CA LYS A 139 -12.71 1.84 23.20
C LYS A 139 -11.93 1.87 21.89
N ASP A 140 -12.01 0.80 21.08
CA ASP A 140 -11.37 0.78 19.74
C ASP A 140 -11.89 1.93 18.87
N VAL A 141 -13.20 2.15 18.84
CA VAL A 141 -13.81 3.28 18.10
C VAL A 141 -13.28 4.63 18.62
N ALA A 142 -13.14 4.81 19.93
CA ALA A 142 -12.60 6.04 20.51
C ALA A 142 -11.12 6.26 20.15
N MET A 143 -10.38 5.20 19.88
CA MET A 143 -8.97 5.28 19.47
C MET A 143 -8.75 5.58 18.00
N ILE A 144 -9.75 5.47 17.11
CA ILE A 144 -9.63 5.71 15.68
C ILE A 144 -8.91 7.02 15.32
N PRO A 145 -9.11 8.17 16.00
CA PRO A 145 -8.37 9.38 15.67
C PRO A 145 -6.87 9.31 15.93
N PHE A 146 -6.42 8.39 16.78
CA PHE A 146 -5.05 8.28 17.25
C PHE A 146 -4.31 7.07 16.69
N ASN A 147 -5.01 5.96 16.49
CA ASN A 147 -4.41 4.71 16.06
C ASN A 147 -5.43 3.79 15.38
N PHE A 148 -4.97 2.96 14.46
CA PHE A 148 -5.75 1.86 13.90
C PHE A 148 -5.59 0.60 14.77
N SER A 149 -6.60 -0.27 14.78
CA SER A 149 -6.52 -1.57 15.45
C SER A 149 -5.98 -2.67 14.50
N HIS A 150 -5.60 -3.82 15.06
CA HIS A 150 -5.21 -4.98 14.26
C HIS A 150 -6.32 -5.48 13.32
N LYS A 151 -7.59 -5.19 13.63
CA LYS A 151 -8.75 -5.54 12.80
C LYS A 151 -8.81 -4.76 11.48
N GLU A 152 -8.15 -3.62 11.44
CA GLU A 152 -8.11 -2.69 10.32
C GLU A 152 -6.67 -2.25 10.00
N ASN A 153 -5.72 -3.18 10.14
CA ASN A 153 -4.29 -2.88 9.99
C ASN A 153 -3.97 -2.15 8.67
N HIS A 154 -4.69 -2.50 7.57
CA HIS A 154 -4.53 -1.80 6.29
C HIS A 154 -4.81 -0.28 6.37
N MET A 155 -5.57 0.20 7.36
CA MET A 155 -5.91 1.64 7.50
C MET A 155 -4.71 2.55 7.79
N TRP A 156 -3.54 2.01 8.18
CA TRP A 156 -2.31 2.81 8.36
C TRP A 156 -2.01 3.71 7.15
N TYR A 157 -2.32 3.24 5.94
CA TYR A 157 -2.11 4.02 4.72
C TYR A 157 -3.00 5.27 4.64
N ILE A 158 -4.16 5.27 5.27
CA ILE A 158 -5.05 6.43 5.30
C ILE A 158 -4.46 7.55 6.16
N TYR A 159 -3.86 7.21 7.31
CA TYR A 159 -3.13 8.18 8.12
C TYR A 159 -1.95 8.77 7.33
N LEU A 160 -1.18 7.93 6.64
CA LEU A 160 -0.13 8.37 5.73
C LEU A 160 -0.67 9.32 4.66
N LEU A 161 -1.77 8.96 4.01
CA LEU A 161 -2.37 9.74 2.92
C LEU A 161 -2.87 11.10 3.41
N ILE A 162 -3.48 11.16 4.60
CA ILE A 162 -3.87 12.43 5.24
C ILE A 162 -2.64 13.26 5.53
N GLY A 163 -1.59 12.68 6.12
CA GLY A 163 -0.31 13.35 6.37
C GLY A 163 0.31 13.93 5.09
N LEU A 164 0.31 13.16 4.00
CA LEU A 164 0.77 13.64 2.69
C LEU A 164 -0.09 14.80 2.15
N TYR A 165 -1.41 14.77 2.34
CA TYR A 165 -2.27 15.90 1.95
C TYR A 165 -2.02 17.14 2.80
N LEU A 166 -1.76 17.00 4.10
CA LEU A 166 -1.38 18.14 4.96
C LEU A 166 -0.05 18.76 4.52
N TYR A 167 0.94 17.93 4.20
CA TYR A 167 2.27 18.35 3.76
C TYR A 167 2.29 18.96 2.35
N MET A 168 1.45 18.45 1.45
CA MET A 168 1.52 18.68 0.00
C MET A 168 1.46 20.16 -0.42
N PRO A 169 0.61 21.05 0.14
CA PRO A 169 0.59 22.46 -0.28
C PRO A 169 1.91 23.20 -0.02
N PHE A 170 2.57 22.90 1.10
CA PHE A 170 3.85 23.50 1.46
C PHE A 170 4.98 22.99 0.54
N PHE A 171 5.02 21.69 0.33
CA PHE A 171 5.97 21.04 -0.58
C PHE A 171 5.78 21.48 -2.03
N SER A 172 4.53 21.69 -2.43
CA SER A 172 4.16 22.16 -3.77
C SER A 172 4.74 23.53 -4.10
N ALA A 173 4.79 24.45 -3.14
CA ALA A 173 5.34 25.78 -3.34
C ALA A 173 6.84 25.71 -3.71
N TRP A 174 7.57 24.77 -3.11
CA TRP A 174 8.96 24.49 -3.48
C TRP A 174 9.05 23.78 -4.84
N VAL A 175 8.24 22.73 -5.06
CA VAL A 175 8.25 21.94 -6.32
C VAL A 175 7.97 22.82 -7.54
N GLU A 176 7.08 23.80 -7.42
CA GLU A 176 6.73 24.74 -8.50
C GLU A 176 7.92 25.60 -8.91
N LYS A 177 8.70 26.08 -7.94
CA LYS A 177 9.85 26.99 -8.17
C LYS A 177 11.16 26.26 -8.45
N ALA A 178 11.30 25.03 -7.95
CA ALA A 178 12.53 24.25 -8.08
C ALA A 178 12.76 23.82 -9.52
N ASN A 179 13.98 24.04 -10.02
CA ASN A 179 14.42 23.51 -11.32
C ASN A 179 14.71 22.00 -11.22
N ASN A 180 14.94 21.36 -12.36
CA ASN A 180 15.19 19.92 -12.40
C ASN A 180 16.43 19.49 -11.61
N LYS A 181 17.50 20.29 -11.61
CA LYS A 181 18.74 19.99 -10.89
C LYS A 181 18.49 19.99 -9.36
N THR A 182 17.74 20.97 -8.85
CA THR A 182 17.37 21.02 -7.43
C THR A 182 16.51 19.83 -7.02
N LYS A 183 15.55 19.42 -7.88
CA LYS A 183 14.74 18.21 -7.65
C LYS A 183 15.58 16.94 -7.65
N GLN A 184 16.58 16.86 -8.55
CA GLN A 184 17.53 15.72 -8.58
C GLN A 184 18.35 15.65 -7.29
N VAL A 185 18.87 16.79 -6.80
CA VAL A 185 19.62 16.83 -5.53
C VAL A 185 18.75 16.34 -4.39
N PHE A 186 17.49 16.82 -4.27
CA PHE A 186 16.57 16.32 -3.25
C PHE A 186 16.36 14.81 -3.34
N LEU A 187 16.08 14.30 -4.55
CA LEU A 187 15.88 12.87 -4.79
C LEU A 187 17.14 12.06 -4.45
N SER A 188 18.34 12.58 -4.76
CA SER A 188 19.59 11.91 -4.42
C SER A 188 19.80 11.79 -2.91
N ILE A 189 19.54 12.85 -2.15
CA ILE A 189 19.62 12.84 -0.68
C ILE A 189 18.54 11.87 -0.11
N TRP A 190 17.33 11.93 -0.64
CA TRP A 190 16.27 10.98 -0.27
C TRP A 190 16.67 9.53 -0.55
N ILE A 191 17.24 9.22 -1.72
CA ILE A 191 17.72 7.86 -2.03
C ILE A 191 18.77 7.40 -1.01
N VAL A 192 19.69 8.28 -0.62
CA VAL A 192 20.69 7.96 0.43
C VAL A 192 19.99 7.65 1.75
N SER A 193 18.95 8.41 2.13
CA SER A 193 18.21 8.16 3.36
C SER A 193 17.53 6.77 3.42
N LEU A 194 17.20 6.19 2.27
CA LEU A 194 16.57 4.86 2.21
C LEU A 194 17.52 3.73 2.66
N PHE A 195 18.83 3.97 2.67
CA PHE A 195 19.82 2.99 3.14
C PHE A 195 20.00 3.01 4.67
N ILE A 196 19.50 4.03 5.37
CA ILE A 196 19.73 4.18 6.81
C ILE A 196 19.24 2.98 7.63
N PRO A 197 18.03 2.39 7.39
CA PRO A 197 17.61 1.20 8.13
C PRO A 197 18.59 0.04 7.99
N TYR A 198 19.11 -0.23 6.80
CA TYR A 198 20.09 -1.29 6.56
C TYR A 198 21.45 -0.97 7.18
N LEU A 199 21.89 0.28 7.10
CA LEU A 199 23.15 0.71 7.70
C LEU A 199 23.09 0.58 9.22
N ARG A 200 21.96 0.90 9.84
CA ARG A 200 21.75 0.71 11.29
C ARG A 200 21.83 -0.76 11.67
N GLU A 201 21.26 -1.64 10.89
CA GLU A 201 21.25 -3.07 11.18
C GLU A 201 22.62 -3.72 10.98
N TYR A 202 23.28 -3.46 9.84
CA TYR A 202 24.47 -4.23 9.44
C TYR A 202 25.80 -3.56 9.73
N VAL A 203 25.86 -2.23 9.71
CA VAL A 203 27.15 -1.50 9.81
C VAL A 203 27.42 -1.04 11.22
N SER A 204 26.39 -0.87 12.02
CA SER A 204 26.53 -0.36 13.38
C SER A 204 27.40 -1.25 14.27
N ASN A 205 27.28 -2.57 14.12
CA ASN A 205 28.05 -3.54 14.88
C ASN A 205 29.54 -3.61 14.44
N LEU A 206 29.85 -3.16 13.21
CA LEU A 206 31.20 -3.19 12.65
C LEU A 206 32.04 -1.97 13.06
N LEU A 207 31.42 -0.84 13.34
CA LEU A 207 32.13 0.42 13.39
C LEU A 207 32.46 0.93 14.78
N PHE A 208 31.94 0.50 15.91
CA PHE A 208 32.36 1.07 17.23
C PHE A 208 31.53 0.65 18.45
N ASP A 209 30.81 -0.40 18.43
CA ASP A 209 29.96 -0.78 19.58
C ASP A 209 28.91 0.29 19.98
N ARG A 210 28.66 1.23 19.07
CA ARG A 210 27.73 2.36 19.23
C ARG A 210 26.69 2.36 18.14
N SER A 211 26.01 1.23 17.99
CA SER A 211 25.05 0.95 16.92
C SER A 211 23.90 1.96 16.77
N GLY A 212 23.57 2.67 17.85
CA GLY A 212 22.43 3.57 17.88
C GLY A 212 22.67 4.99 17.32
N TYR A 213 23.91 5.33 16.93
CA TYR A 213 24.24 6.76 16.67
C TYR A 213 24.79 7.05 15.28
N LEU A 214 24.64 6.12 14.33
CA LEU A 214 25.11 6.30 12.96
C LEU A 214 24.46 7.52 12.31
N PHE A 215 25.25 8.48 11.85
CA PHE A 215 24.78 9.76 11.29
C PHE A 215 23.80 10.55 12.21
N GLY A 216 23.91 10.37 13.52
CA GLY A 216 23.02 11.01 14.50
C GLY A 216 21.66 10.31 14.63
N THR A 217 21.56 9.03 14.22
CA THR A 217 20.36 8.23 14.44
C THR A 217 20.18 7.90 15.91
N ASP A 218 18.94 7.88 16.38
CA ASP A 218 18.53 7.46 17.72
C ASP A 218 17.06 7.01 17.67
N THR A 219 16.53 6.49 18.78
CA THR A 219 15.11 6.10 18.90
C THR A 219 14.15 7.24 18.59
N TRP A 220 14.50 8.45 18.94
CA TRP A 220 13.75 9.69 18.67
C TRP A 220 14.08 10.31 17.29
N ASN A 221 15.10 9.85 16.58
CA ASN A 221 15.51 10.34 15.27
C ASN A 221 16.09 9.19 14.41
N GLU A 222 15.22 8.36 13.87
CA GLU A 222 15.59 7.12 13.17
C GLU A 222 16.44 7.33 11.91
N PHE A 223 16.36 8.51 11.28
CA PHE A 223 17.08 8.84 10.05
C PHE A 223 18.25 9.83 10.25
N GLY A 224 18.55 10.20 11.51
CA GLY A 224 19.64 11.12 11.85
C GLY A 224 19.61 12.40 11.01
N MET A 225 20.75 12.77 10.42
CA MET A 225 20.88 13.98 9.57
C MET A 225 20.00 13.96 8.32
N PHE A 226 19.45 12.81 7.93
CA PHE A 226 18.58 12.65 6.75
C PHE A 226 17.08 12.73 7.06
N TYR A 227 16.70 12.98 8.31
CA TYR A 227 15.33 12.96 8.79
C TYR A 227 14.36 13.76 7.90
N TYR A 228 14.73 14.97 7.49
CA TYR A 228 13.89 15.86 6.67
C TYR A 228 13.71 15.39 5.21
N PHE A 229 14.49 14.45 4.76
CA PHE A 229 14.41 13.90 3.41
C PHE A 229 13.77 12.51 3.38
N ALA A 230 13.76 11.79 4.50
CA ALA A 230 13.29 10.42 4.59
C ALA A 230 11.78 10.26 4.38
N GLY A 231 11.36 9.03 4.12
CA GLY A 231 9.95 8.66 4.03
C GLY A 231 9.33 8.83 2.64
N PHE A 232 8.00 8.90 2.59
CA PHE A 232 7.21 8.84 1.36
C PHE A 232 7.20 10.14 0.54
N ASN A 233 7.71 11.26 1.07
CA ASN A 233 7.82 12.54 0.36
C ASN A 233 8.68 12.42 -0.92
N GLY A 234 9.70 11.59 -0.89
CA GLY A 234 10.52 11.33 -2.07
C GLY A 234 9.75 10.61 -3.17
N TYR A 235 8.88 9.66 -2.85
CA TYR A 235 7.99 9.03 -3.84
C TYR A 235 7.00 10.03 -4.47
N LEU A 236 6.49 11.01 -3.69
CA LEU A 236 5.68 12.10 -4.24
C LEU A 236 6.45 12.87 -5.30
N LEU A 237 7.68 13.30 -4.95
CA LEU A 237 8.52 14.06 -5.88
C LEU A 237 8.93 13.22 -7.09
N LEU A 238 9.28 11.95 -6.88
CA LEU A 238 9.68 11.04 -7.94
C LEU A 238 8.55 10.85 -8.96
N GLY A 239 7.31 10.62 -8.49
CA GLY A 239 6.14 10.52 -9.36
C GLY A 239 5.93 11.79 -10.20
N HIS A 240 6.07 12.96 -9.61
CA HIS A 240 6.05 14.24 -10.33
C HIS A 240 7.22 14.37 -11.32
N TYR A 241 8.42 13.97 -10.94
CA TYR A 241 9.63 14.08 -11.74
C TYR A 241 9.57 13.21 -13.00
N VAL A 242 9.09 11.97 -12.86
CA VAL A 242 8.96 11.02 -13.98
C VAL A 242 7.63 11.16 -14.75
N LYS A 243 6.86 12.21 -14.52
CA LYS A 243 5.52 12.44 -15.09
C LYS A 243 5.52 12.39 -16.63
N ARG A 244 6.55 12.91 -17.27
CA ARG A 244 6.65 12.96 -18.74
C ARG A 244 7.00 11.60 -19.36
N GLY A 245 7.26 10.58 -18.54
CA GLY A 245 7.76 9.30 -18.99
C GLY A 245 9.21 9.38 -19.51
N ASN A 246 9.69 8.28 -20.03
CA ASN A 246 10.99 8.20 -20.66
C ASN A 246 10.83 8.12 -22.19
N GLN A 247 11.83 8.59 -22.92
CA GLN A 247 11.88 8.54 -24.40
C GLN A 247 12.50 7.23 -24.92
N TRP A 248 12.75 6.25 -24.06
CA TRP A 248 13.34 4.97 -24.43
C TRP A 248 12.35 4.15 -25.27
N SER A 249 12.89 3.33 -26.16
CA SER A 249 12.10 2.32 -26.87
C SER A 249 11.48 1.34 -25.87
N LEU A 250 10.43 0.64 -26.27
CA LEU A 250 9.76 -0.35 -25.41
C LEU A 250 10.75 -1.43 -24.95
N LEU A 251 11.59 -1.96 -25.85
CA LEU A 251 12.60 -2.96 -25.53
C LEU A 251 13.61 -2.43 -24.49
N LYS A 252 14.15 -1.22 -24.71
CA LYS A 252 15.08 -0.60 -23.76
C LYS A 252 14.43 -0.39 -22.39
N THR A 253 13.18 0.08 -22.37
CA THR A 253 12.41 0.24 -21.13
C THR A 253 12.24 -1.10 -20.43
N PHE A 254 11.82 -2.13 -21.15
CA PHE A 254 11.64 -3.48 -20.60
C PHE A 254 12.94 -4.04 -19.99
N LEU A 255 14.07 -3.93 -20.70
CA LEU A 255 15.36 -4.42 -20.21
C LEU A 255 15.83 -3.67 -18.96
N ILE A 256 15.82 -2.33 -18.98
CA ILE A 256 16.27 -1.53 -17.82
C ILE A 256 15.33 -1.74 -16.64
N CYS A 257 14.03 -1.63 -16.83
CA CYS A 257 13.04 -1.80 -15.75
C CYS A 257 13.02 -3.24 -15.24
N GLY A 258 13.22 -4.23 -16.11
CA GLY A 258 13.33 -5.63 -15.74
C GLY A 258 14.55 -5.91 -14.86
N VAL A 259 15.71 -5.35 -15.20
CA VAL A 259 16.93 -5.45 -14.38
C VAL A 259 16.73 -4.75 -13.03
N MET A 260 16.18 -3.54 -13.01
CA MET A 260 15.88 -2.82 -11.76
C MET A 260 14.95 -3.65 -10.87
N PHE A 261 13.89 -4.20 -11.44
CA PHE A 261 12.93 -5.04 -10.71
C PHE A 261 13.61 -6.31 -10.19
N ALA A 262 14.38 -7.00 -11.02
CA ALA A 262 15.05 -8.24 -10.64
C ALA A 262 16.06 -8.03 -9.50
N ILE A 263 16.86 -6.95 -9.53
CA ILE A 263 17.78 -6.61 -8.43
C ILE A 263 17.01 -6.31 -7.14
N GLY A 264 16.00 -5.44 -7.22
CA GLY A 264 15.19 -5.11 -6.03
C GLY A 264 14.46 -6.32 -5.47
N TYR A 265 13.88 -7.15 -6.32
CA TYR A 265 13.23 -8.41 -5.94
C TYR A 265 14.21 -9.38 -5.28
N TYR A 266 15.38 -9.58 -5.88
CA TYR A 266 16.40 -10.49 -5.34
C TYR A 266 16.84 -10.07 -3.93
N ILE A 267 17.10 -8.79 -3.71
CA ILE A 267 17.48 -8.27 -2.39
C ILE A 267 16.34 -8.47 -1.38
N THR A 268 15.10 -8.15 -1.79
CA THR A 268 13.92 -8.30 -0.93
C THR A 268 13.70 -9.77 -0.57
N TYR A 269 13.71 -10.65 -1.57
CA TYR A 269 13.46 -12.07 -1.40
C TYR A 269 14.55 -12.74 -0.54
N THR A 270 15.82 -12.54 -0.86
CA THR A 270 16.92 -13.15 -0.11
C THR A 270 16.97 -12.64 1.32
N GLY A 271 16.81 -11.35 1.53
CA GLY A 271 16.80 -10.75 2.85
C GLY A 271 15.67 -11.30 3.72
N PHE A 272 14.43 -11.25 3.23
CA PHE A 272 13.28 -11.77 3.96
C PHE A 272 13.41 -13.29 4.21
N SER A 273 13.70 -14.09 3.19
CA SER A 273 13.76 -15.56 3.33
C SER A 273 14.85 -16.01 4.27
N THR A 274 16.03 -15.34 4.27
CA THR A 274 17.13 -15.63 5.19
C THR A 274 16.74 -15.28 6.63
N THR A 275 16.09 -14.13 6.85
CA THR A 275 15.64 -13.73 8.20
C THR A 275 14.51 -14.64 8.69
N ALA A 276 13.53 -14.93 7.84
CA ALA A 276 12.41 -15.82 8.18
C ALA A 276 12.83 -17.28 8.45
N ALA A 277 13.97 -17.71 7.94
CA ALA A 277 14.53 -19.03 8.26
C ALA A 277 15.04 -19.12 9.71
N ASN A 278 15.26 -18.00 10.39
CA ASN A 278 15.60 -17.98 11.81
C ASN A 278 14.31 -18.05 12.65
N PRO A 279 14.06 -19.13 13.42
CA PRO A 279 12.87 -19.25 14.26
C PRO A 279 12.75 -18.19 15.35
N GLN A 280 13.86 -17.55 15.72
CA GLN A 280 13.91 -16.49 16.73
C GLN A 280 13.73 -15.08 16.15
N ALA A 281 13.67 -14.94 14.82
CA ALA A 281 13.50 -13.64 14.19
C ALA A 281 12.12 -13.03 14.55
N THR A 282 12.17 -11.79 14.94
CA THR A 282 10.97 -10.98 15.21
C THR A 282 10.28 -10.58 13.90
N GLU A 283 9.01 -10.20 13.96
CA GLU A 283 8.30 -9.63 12.80
C GLU A 283 9.03 -8.39 12.27
N THR A 284 9.53 -7.53 13.15
CA THR A 284 10.26 -6.31 12.78
C THR A 284 11.51 -6.61 11.96
N GLU A 285 12.29 -7.62 12.36
CA GLU A 285 13.48 -8.06 11.61
C GLU A 285 13.11 -8.63 10.25
N MET A 286 12.03 -9.42 10.17
CA MET A 286 11.56 -9.96 8.90
C MET A 286 11.07 -8.85 7.97
N GLU A 287 10.37 -7.84 8.49
CA GLU A 287 9.82 -6.75 7.71
C GLU A 287 10.85 -5.70 7.28
N LEU A 288 12.10 -5.75 7.77
CA LEU A 288 13.16 -4.82 7.35
C LEU A 288 13.28 -4.74 5.81
N TYR A 289 13.28 -5.91 5.15
CA TYR A 289 13.37 -5.99 3.69
C TYR A 289 12.05 -5.69 2.97
N PHE A 290 10.94 -5.68 3.70
CA PHE A 290 9.61 -5.35 3.20
C PHE A 290 9.25 -3.87 3.37
N THR A 291 10.12 -3.09 4.03
CA THR A 291 9.92 -1.65 4.22
C THR A 291 9.77 -0.93 2.90
N PHE A 292 8.67 -0.19 2.75
CA PHE A 292 8.34 0.53 1.50
C PHE A 292 9.36 1.62 1.14
N CYS A 293 9.92 2.29 2.15
CA CYS A 293 10.95 3.32 1.97
C CYS A 293 12.36 2.71 2.08
N SER A 294 12.69 1.80 1.17
CA SER A 294 13.98 1.12 1.06
C SER A 294 14.48 1.11 -0.39
N PRO A 295 15.80 0.96 -0.62
CA PRO A 295 16.38 1.05 -1.96
C PRO A 295 15.92 -0.09 -2.88
N ASN A 296 15.73 -1.29 -2.36
CA ASN A 296 15.24 -2.46 -3.10
C ASN A 296 13.80 -2.24 -3.58
N VAL A 297 12.90 -1.78 -2.71
CA VAL A 297 11.50 -1.49 -3.07
C VAL A 297 11.42 -0.28 -4.01
N LEU A 298 12.28 0.72 -3.85
CA LEU A 298 12.38 1.83 -4.79
C LEU A 298 12.71 1.34 -6.22
N LEU A 299 13.72 0.46 -6.36
CA LEU A 299 14.12 -0.10 -7.67
C LEU A 299 12.95 -0.82 -8.32
N MET A 300 12.28 -1.70 -7.58
CA MET A 300 11.10 -2.42 -8.08
C MET A 300 9.98 -1.47 -8.47
N THR A 301 9.66 -0.50 -7.62
CA THR A 301 8.57 0.46 -7.85
C THR A 301 8.81 1.32 -9.08
N LEU A 302 10.02 1.87 -9.21
CA LEU A 302 10.38 2.69 -10.36
C LEU A 302 10.37 1.88 -11.66
N GLY A 303 10.88 0.63 -11.60
CA GLY A 303 10.83 -0.30 -12.74
C GLY A 303 9.40 -0.55 -13.21
N VAL A 304 8.49 -0.93 -12.29
CA VAL A 304 7.07 -1.16 -12.60
C VAL A 304 6.40 0.13 -13.12
N PHE A 305 6.63 1.26 -12.46
CA PHE A 305 6.03 2.53 -12.84
C PHE A 305 6.40 2.95 -14.26
N LEU A 306 7.70 2.93 -14.61
CA LEU A 306 8.19 3.32 -15.93
C LEU A 306 7.75 2.33 -17.03
N LEU A 307 7.67 1.04 -16.71
CA LEU A 307 7.19 0.03 -17.65
C LEU A 307 5.69 0.22 -17.93
N LEU A 308 4.87 0.40 -16.90
CA LEU A 308 3.43 0.59 -17.06
C LEU A 308 3.07 1.91 -17.75
N GLN A 309 3.93 2.92 -17.74
CA GLN A 309 3.75 4.14 -18.56
C GLN A 309 3.74 3.85 -20.07
N LYS A 310 4.33 2.72 -20.51
CA LYS A 310 4.35 2.31 -21.93
C LYS A 310 3.11 1.51 -22.35
N VAL A 311 2.23 1.17 -21.40
CA VAL A 311 1.03 0.38 -21.69
C VAL A 311 0.03 1.21 -22.48
N VAL A 312 -0.34 0.70 -23.65
CA VAL A 312 -1.38 1.25 -24.52
C VAL A 312 -2.56 0.28 -24.53
N VAL A 313 -3.72 0.75 -24.16
CA VAL A 313 -4.97 -0.03 -24.20
C VAL A 313 -5.86 0.58 -25.27
N THR A 314 -6.20 -0.21 -26.28
CA THR A 314 -7.02 0.23 -27.41
C THR A 314 -8.48 -0.25 -27.36
N SER A 315 -8.74 -1.32 -26.60
CA SER A 315 -10.09 -1.87 -26.46
C SER A 315 -11.00 -0.93 -25.66
N PRO A 316 -12.11 -0.44 -26.25
CA PRO A 316 -13.05 0.44 -25.56
C PRO A 316 -13.68 -0.22 -24.32
N LEU A 317 -13.88 -1.55 -24.36
CA LEU A 317 -14.44 -2.32 -23.25
C LEU A 317 -13.45 -2.31 -22.07
N LEU A 318 -12.16 -2.58 -22.32
CA LEU A 318 -11.12 -2.55 -21.28
C LEU A 318 -10.93 -1.14 -20.71
N ILE A 319 -10.93 -0.10 -21.55
CA ILE A 319 -10.86 1.29 -21.08
C ILE A 319 -12.01 1.60 -20.14
N LYS A 320 -13.24 1.19 -20.50
CA LYS A 320 -14.43 1.39 -19.66
C LYS A 320 -14.38 0.60 -18.35
N ALA A 321 -13.88 -0.63 -18.39
CA ALA A 321 -13.67 -1.46 -17.20
C ALA A 321 -12.64 -0.83 -16.26
N LEU A 322 -11.44 -0.46 -16.75
CA LEU A 322 -10.39 0.22 -16.00
C LEU A 322 -10.89 1.54 -15.39
N ALA A 323 -11.68 2.29 -16.16
CA ALA A 323 -12.32 3.52 -15.68
C ALA A 323 -13.24 3.27 -14.49
N ASN A 324 -14.04 2.22 -14.55
CA ASN A 324 -14.96 1.85 -13.47
C ASN A 324 -14.20 1.33 -12.24
N MET A 325 -13.20 0.44 -12.44
CA MET A 325 -12.33 -0.05 -11.36
C MET A 325 -11.63 1.11 -10.64
N THR A 326 -11.07 2.07 -11.39
CA THR A 326 -10.42 3.26 -10.81
C THR A 326 -11.42 4.14 -10.05
N LYS A 327 -12.65 4.30 -10.55
CA LYS A 327 -13.71 5.02 -9.82
C LYS A 327 -14.04 4.33 -8.50
N CYS A 328 -14.07 3.01 -8.48
CA CYS A 328 -14.35 2.19 -7.31
C CYS A 328 -13.13 1.99 -6.40
N GLY A 329 -11.92 2.41 -6.82
CA GLY A 329 -10.66 2.02 -6.19
C GLY A 329 -10.57 2.28 -4.69
N PHE A 330 -11.06 3.44 -4.21
CA PHE A 330 -11.06 3.72 -2.78
C PHE A 330 -12.05 2.83 -2.00
N GLY A 331 -13.22 2.56 -2.57
CA GLY A 331 -14.17 1.62 -1.99
C GLY A 331 -13.66 0.19 -1.98
N ILE A 332 -12.97 -0.26 -3.05
CA ILE A 332 -12.26 -1.56 -3.07
C ILE A 332 -11.28 -1.62 -1.91
N TYR A 333 -10.48 -0.56 -1.70
CA TYR A 333 -9.53 -0.48 -0.60
C TYR A 333 -10.23 -0.56 0.78
N MET A 334 -11.38 0.04 0.97
CA MET A 334 -12.12 -0.03 2.23
C MET A 334 -12.72 -1.41 2.51
N VAL A 335 -13.16 -2.12 1.47
CA VAL A 335 -13.95 -3.37 1.58
C VAL A 335 -13.07 -4.61 1.64
N HIS A 336 -11.94 -4.62 0.90
CA HIS A 336 -11.20 -5.85 0.62
C HIS A 336 -10.81 -6.64 1.86
N TYR A 337 -10.49 -5.96 2.95
CA TYR A 337 -10.03 -6.58 4.19
C TYR A 337 -11.14 -7.44 4.85
N PHE A 338 -12.42 -7.03 4.77
CA PHE A 338 -13.55 -7.88 5.15
C PHE A 338 -13.72 -9.12 4.26
N VAL A 339 -13.20 -9.06 3.04
CA VAL A 339 -13.35 -10.13 2.05
C VAL A 339 -12.19 -11.12 2.12
N VAL A 340 -11.03 -10.71 2.68
CA VAL A 340 -9.83 -11.57 2.81
C VAL A 340 -10.14 -12.83 3.62
N GLY A 341 -10.70 -12.69 4.82
CA GLY A 341 -10.99 -13.82 5.70
C GLY A 341 -11.88 -14.89 5.06
N PRO A 342 -13.07 -14.55 4.54
CA PRO A 342 -13.92 -15.52 3.86
C PRO A 342 -13.25 -16.26 2.70
N PHE A 343 -12.47 -15.56 1.87
CA PHE A 343 -11.75 -16.22 0.78
C PHE A 343 -10.57 -17.07 1.29
N PHE A 344 -9.93 -16.65 2.38
CA PHE A 344 -8.90 -17.45 3.02
C PHE A 344 -9.49 -18.78 3.57
N LEU A 345 -10.64 -18.75 4.24
CA LEU A 345 -11.33 -19.92 4.73
C LEU A 345 -11.76 -20.88 3.60
N LEU A 346 -12.13 -20.34 2.44
CA LEU A 346 -12.54 -21.14 1.29
C LEU A 346 -11.37 -21.77 0.52
N ILE A 347 -10.26 -21.04 0.41
CA ILE A 347 -9.14 -21.40 -0.49
C ILE A 347 -7.97 -21.99 0.29
N GLY A 348 -7.65 -21.46 1.49
CA GLY A 348 -6.50 -21.90 2.28
C GLY A 348 -6.52 -23.38 2.65
N PRO A 349 -7.63 -23.95 3.20
CA PRO A 349 -7.73 -25.37 3.52
C PRO A 349 -8.00 -26.27 2.32
N SER A 350 -8.16 -25.70 1.12
CA SER A 350 -8.53 -26.45 -0.09
C SER A 350 -7.38 -27.29 -0.64
N ALA A 351 -7.68 -28.19 -1.56
CA ALA A 351 -6.68 -28.97 -2.31
C ALA A 351 -5.92 -28.13 -3.37
N ILE A 352 -6.14 -26.81 -3.42
CA ILE A 352 -5.44 -25.90 -4.34
C ILE A 352 -3.98 -25.77 -3.87
N PRO A 353 -2.99 -26.00 -4.77
CA PRO A 353 -1.59 -25.80 -4.42
C PRO A 353 -1.32 -24.38 -3.89
N ILE A 354 -0.52 -24.26 -2.82
CA ILE A 354 -0.21 -22.98 -2.14
C ILE A 354 0.21 -21.88 -3.13
N PRO A 355 1.07 -22.14 -4.16
CA PRO A 355 1.43 -21.12 -5.14
C PRO A 355 0.25 -20.51 -5.90
N LEU A 356 -0.84 -21.24 -6.05
CA LEU A 356 -2.03 -20.74 -6.75
C LEU A 356 -3.04 -20.09 -5.80
N GLN A 357 -2.94 -20.32 -4.49
CA GLN A 357 -3.86 -19.76 -3.51
C GLN A 357 -3.80 -18.23 -3.50
N VAL A 358 -2.59 -17.64 -3.42
CA VAL A 358 -2.41 -16.18 -3.35
C VAL A 358 -2.96 -15.45 -4.57
N PRO A 359 -2.58 -15.78 -5.82
CA PRO A 359 -3.13 -15.10 -6.98
C PRO A 359 -4.64 -15.31 -7.15
N LEU A 360 -5.14 -16.50 -6.83
CA LEU A 360 -6.56 -16.78 -6.89
C LEU A 360 -7.34 -15.97 -5.86
N MET A 361 -6.90 -15.95 -4.59
CA MET A 361 -7.49 -15.12 -3.55
C MET A 361 -7.47 -13.65 -3.95
N ALA A 362 -6.33 -13.12 -4.40
CA ALA A 362 -6.20 -11.72 -4.77
C ALA A 362 -7.17 -11.30 -5.87
N VAL A 363 -7.33 -12.12 -6.91
CA VAL A 363 -8.28 -11.87 -8.00
C VAL A 363 -9.73 -11.95 -7.52
N CYS A 364 -10.08 -12.97 -6.74
CA CYS A 364 -11.44 -13.14 -6.22
C CYS A 364 -11.83 -12.00 -5.26
N ILE A 365 -10.93 -11.63 -4.34
CA ILE A 365 -11.14 -10.52 -3.39
C ILE A 365 -11.28 -9.21 -4.14
N PHE A 366 -10.41 -8.94 -5.13
CA PHE A 366 -10.50 -7.75 -5.97
C PHE A 366 -11.85 -7.69 -6.69
N ALA A 367 -12.25 -8.79 -7.35
CA ALA A 367 -13.51 -8.87 -8.10
C ALA A 367 -14.73 -8.67 -7.20
N CYS A 368 -14.76 -9.34 -6.05
CA CYS A 368 -15.84 -9.22 -5.07
C CYS A 368 -15.94 -7.79 -4.50
N SER A 369 -14.83 -7.21 -4.07
CA SER A 369 -14.78 -5.84 -3.55
C SER A 369 -15.17 -4.80 -4.61
N TRP A 370 -14.74 -5.00 -5.85
CA TRP A 370 -15.13 -4.17 -6.98
C TRP A 370 -16.63 -4.28 -7.28
N ALA A 371 -17.17 -5.51 -7.37
CA ALA A 371 -18.59 -5.74 -7.62
C ALA A 371 -19.45 -5.10 -6.53
N PHE A 372 -19.11 -5.28 -5.27
CA PHE A 372 -19.78 -4.65 -4.13
C PHE A 372 -19.76 -3.13 -4.23
N THR A 373 -18.59 -2.53 -4.45
CA THR A 373 -18.45 -1.08 -4.57
C THR A 373 -19.22 -0.52 -5.78
N ALA A 374 -19.12 -1.20 -6.92
CA ALA A 374 -19.84 -0.80 -8.13
C ALA A 374 -21.36 -0.88 -7.95
N LEU A 375 -21.85 -1.91 -7.24
CA LEU A 375 -23.25 -2.07 -6.89
C LEU A 375 -23.72 -0.91 -6.00
N LEU A 376 -22.97 -0.52 -4.98
CA LEU A 376 -23.31 0.61 -4.12
C LEU A 376 -23.36 1.93 -4.90
N TYR A 377 -22.42 2.16 -5.82
CA TYR A 377 -22.48 3.33 -6.71
C TYR A 377 -23.69 3.31 -7.65
N LYS A 378 -24.19 2.13 -8.03
CA LYS A 378 -25.41 1.99 -8.85
C LYS A 378 -26.68 2.25 -8.03
N LEU A 379 -26.75 1.68 -6.81
CA LEU A 379 -27.94 1.78 -5.95
C LEU A 379 -28.06 3.15 -5.27
N MET A 380 -26.93 3.76 -4.88
CA MET A 380 -26.89 5.01 -4.14
C MET A 380 -25.93 6.04 -4.78
N PRO A 381 -26.16 6.51 -6.01
CA PRO A 381 -25.16 7.25 -6.80
C PRO A 381 -24.69 8.56 -6.13
N GLN A 382 -25.54 9.20 -5.33
CA GLN A 382 -25.21 10.43 -4.61
C GLN A 382 -24.57 10.17 -3.24
N LYS A 383 -25.00 9.12 -2.55
CA LYS A 383 -24.55 8.80 -1.18
C LYS A 383 -23.32 7.91 -1.16
N ALA A 384 -23.14 7.05 -2.17
CA ALA A 384 -22.02 6.09 -2.20
C ALA A 384 -20.65 6.75 -2.03
N ARG A 385 -20.46 7.99 -2.50
CA ARG A 385 -19.19 8.73 -2.31
C ARG A 385 -18.84 9.02 -0.85
N TYR A 386 -19.81 9.03 0.06
CA TYR A 386 -19.54 9.22 1.50
C TYR A 386 -19.04 7.94 2.16
N PHE A 387 -19.38 6.78 1.58
CA PHE A 387 -18.97 5.47 2.06
C PHE A 387 -17.74 4.92 1.31
N MET A 388 -17.59 5.31 0.03
CA MET A 388 -16.61 4.71 -0.88
C MET A 388 -15.57 5.70 -1.43
N GLY A 389 -15.65 7.01 -1.11
CA GLY A 389 -14.66 8.04 -1.50
C GLY A 389 -14.85 8.72 -2.86
#